data_78a9eea229ddf90a9af8a7894e8bb472
#
_entry.id   78a9eea229ddf90a9af8a7894e8bb472
#
_cell.length_a   1.000
_cell.length_b   1.000
_cell.length_c   1.000
_cell.angle_alpha   90.00
_cell.angle_beta   90.00
_cell.angle_gamma   90.00
#
_symmetry.space_group_name_H-M   'P 1'
#
loop_
_entity.id
_entity.type
_entity.pdbx_description
1 polymer ?
#
loop_
_entity_poly.entity_id
_entity_poly.type
_entity_poly.pdbx_seq_one_letter_code
_entity_poly.pdbx_strand_id
1 'polypeptide(L)'
;MDVLRHWLLVLLGFGGLELIKQLCERLSLPRFPWRIASLSLLAWGLEHSLNWSGTNPVLRTSIALADDLFLALAVTRAGLWLFLEVLPHYRVIGVVPKIIRDLLFVLISALLVVISLQQRAQVDVVGLIATSAVLTAILGLAAQEPLKDLILS
;
A
#
# COMPACT_ATOMS: atom_id res chain seq x y z
N MET A 1 -27.68 -13.42 7.04
CA MET A 1 -28.01 -12.08 6.53
C MET A 1 -26.78 -11.19 6.37
N ASP A 2 -25.76 -11.37 7.19
CA ASP A 2 -24.55 -10.49 7.19
C ASP A 2 -23.66 -10.63 5.94
N VAL A 3 -23.50 -11.84 5.40
CA VAL A 3 -22.69 -12.09 4.20
C VAL A 3 -23.22 -11.31 2.99
N LEU A 4 -24.54 -11.35 2.78
CA LEU A 4 -25.20 -10.65 1.67
C LEU A 4 -25.02 -9.12 1.77
N ARG A 5 -25.06 -8.58 3.00
CA ARG A 5 -24.84 -7.17 3.29
C ARG A 5 -23.40 -6.75 2.95
N HIS A 6 -22.39 -7.58 3.29
CA HIS A 6 -20.99 -7.28 2.99
C HIS A 6 -20.73 -7.29 1.48
N TRP A 7 -21.28 -8.27 0.75
CA TRP A 7 -21.16 -8.29 -0.72
C TRP A 7 -21.89 -7.13 -1.40
N LEU A 8 -23.01 -6.67 -0.85
CA LEU A 8 -23.66 -5.43 -1.32
C LEU A 8 -22.76 -4.20 -1.12
N LEU A 9 -22.05 -4.10 0.00
CA LEU A 9 -21.10 -3.02 0.24
C LEU A 9 -19.91 -3.09 -0.71
N VAL A 10 -19.42 -4.28 -1.02
CA VAL A 10 -18.36 -4.48 -2.04
C VAL A 10 -18.84 -4.03 -3.41
N LEU A 11 -20.04 -4.41 -3.83
CA LEU A 11 -20.63 -3.99 -5.10
C LEU A 11 -20.84 -2.47 -5.16
N LEU A 12 -21.32 -1.86 -4.08
CA LEU A 12 -21.43 -0.41 -3.96
C LEU A 12 -20.05 0.27 -4.05
N GLY A 13 -19.02 -0.30 -3.42
CA GLY A 13 -17.65 0.18 -3.52
C GLY A 13 -17.11 0.12 -4.95
N PHE A 14 -17.35 -0.98 -5.67
CA PHE A 14 -16.99 -1.09 -7.09
C PHE A 14 -17.73 -0.07 -7.94
N GLY A 15 -19.04 0.12 -7.71
CA GLY A 15 -19.82 1.17 -8.38
C GLY A 15 -19.25 2.56 -8.12
N GLY A 16 -18.84 2.85 -6.88
CA GLY A 16 -18.18 4.10 -6.51
C GLY A 16 -16.83 4.29 -7.24
N LEU A 17 -16.02 3.24 -7.33
CA LEU A 17 -14.74 3.30 -8.07
C LEU A 17 -14.94 3.56 -9.56
N GLU A 18 -15.94 2.95 -10.19
CA GLU A 18 -16.28 3.21 -11.60
C GLU A 18 -16.78 4.65 -11.80
N LEU A 19 -17.57 5.18 -10.87
CA LEU A 19 -18.00 6.59 -10.90
C LEU A 19 -16.81 7.54 -10.77
N ILE A 20 -15.87 7.27 -9.85
CA ILE A 20 -14.63 8.07 -9.70
C ILE A 20 -13.83 8.03 -11.00
N LYS A 21 -13.66 6.87 -11.61
CA LYS A 21 -12.95 6.71 -12.87
C LYS A 21 -13.60 7.54 -13.99
N GLN A 22 -14.93 7.45 -14.17
CA GLN A 22 -15.68 8.25 -15.15
C GLN A 22 -15.56 9.75 -14.87
N LEU A 23 -15.60 10.16 -13.60
CA LEU A 23 -15.44 11.54 -13.21
C LEU A 23 -14.04 12.05 -13.53
N CYS A 24 -12.99 11.25 -13.26
CA CYS A 24 -11.61 11.58 -13.62
C CYS A 24 -11.43 11.74 -15.14
N GLU A 25 -12.05 10.87 -15.92
CA GLU A 25 -12.04 10.96 -17.40
C GLU A 25 -12.75 12.24 -17.89
N ARG A 26 -13.90 12.58 -17.30
CA ARG A 26 -14.65 13.81 -17.63
C ARG A 26 -13.91 15.08 -17.27
N LEU A 27 -13.18 15.10 -16.16
CA LEU A 27 -12.41 16.25 -15.68
C LEU A 27 -10.99 16.30 -16.24
N SER A 28 -10.64 15.42 -17.18
CA SER A 28 -9.30 15.29 -17.77
C SER A 28 -8.21 15.11 -16.71
N LEU A 29 -8.54 14.47 -15.58
CA LEU A 29 -7.61 14.19 -14.48
C LEU A 29 -6.71 13.00 -14.81
N PRO A 30 -5.54 12.89 -14.16
CA PRO A 30 -4.68 11.70 -14.24
C PRO A 30 -5.46 10.42 -13.89
N ARG A 31 -5.09 9.30 -14.53
CA ARG A 31 -5.78 8.03 -14.36
C ARG A 31 -5.72 7.57 -12.91
N PHE A 32 -6.89 7.40 -12.29
CA PHE A 32 -7.02 6.87 -10.94
C PHE A 32 -6.47 5.43 -10.84
N PRO A 33 -5.73 5.06 -9.79
CA PRO A 33 -5.15 3.74 -9.60
C PRO A 33 -6.20 2.70 -9.15
N TRP A 34 -7.24 2.49 -9.96
CA TRP A 34 -8.40 1.66 -9.63
C TRP A 34 -8.06 0.19 -9.33
N ARG A 35 -6.98 -0.37 -9.93
CA ARG A 35 -6.60 -1.78 -9.76
C ARG A 35 -6.28 -2.14 -8.30
N ILE A 36 -5.52 -1.32 -7.61
CA ILE A 36 -5.13 -1.55 -6.22
C ILE A 36 -6.35 -1.33 -5.31
N ALA A 37 -7.15 -0.29 -5.57
CA ALA A 37 -8.37 -0.04 -4.83
C ALA A 37 -9.42 -1.16 -4.99
N SER A 38 -9.55 -1.75 -6.18
CA SER A 38 -10.45 -2.89 -6.40
C SER A 38 -9.98 -4.15 -5.68
N LEU A 39 -8.66 -4.40 -5.63
CA LEU A 39 -8.09 -5.53 -4.89
C LEU A 39 -8.31 -5.39 -3.38
N SER A 40 -8.19 -4.18 -2.82
CA SER A 40 -8.47 -3.94 -1.41
C SER A 40 -9.94 -4.19 -1.06
N LEU A 41 -10.88 -3.77 -1.92
CA LEU A 41 -12.30 -4.05 -1.73
C LEU A 41 -12.62 -5.55 -1.78
N LEU A 42 -11.97 -6.29 -2.67
CA LEU A 42 -12.13 -7.74 -2.75
C LEU A 42 -11.56 -8.44 -1.51
N ALA A 43 -10.38 -8.04 -1.04
CA ALA A 43 -9.77 -8.60 0.16
C ALA A 43 -10.65 -8.35 1.39
N TRP A 44 -11.17 -7.12 1.53
CA TRP A 44 -12.10 -6.76 2.60
C TRP A 44 -13.41 -7.59 2.53
N GLY A 45 -13.97 -7.75 1.35
CA GLY A 45 -15.17 -8.57 1.14
C GLY A 45 -14.94 -10.03 1.50
N LEU A 46 -13.79 -10.59 1.15
CA LEU A 46 -13.40 -11.95 1.51
C LEU A 46 -13.23 -12.11 3.02
N GLU A 47 -12.51 -11.21 3.68
CA GLU A 47 -12.34 -11.25 5.13
C GLU A 47 -13.69 -11.27 5.86
N HIS A 48 -14.61 -10.39 5.46
CA HIS A 48 -15.91 -10.25 6.13
C HIS A 48 -16.97 -11.25 5.69
N SER A 49 -16.82 -11.88 4.52
CA SER A 49 -17.77 -12.88 4.03
C SER A 49 -17.54 -14.29 4.58
N LEU A 50 -16.28 -14.60 4.96
CA LEU A 50 -15.95 -15.89 5.50
C LEU A 50 -16.57 -16.03 6.90
N ASN A 51 -17.28 -17.13 7.11
CA ASN A 51 -17.81 -17.46 8.41
C ASN A 51 -16.67 -18.07 9.25
N TRP A 52 -16.08 -17.26 10.11
CA TRP A 52 -14.91 -17.61 10.89
C TRP A 52 -15.13 -18.69 11.97
N SER A 53 -16.38 -19.05 12.23
CA SER A 53 -16.71 -20.13 13.15
C SER A 53 -16.28 -21.48 12.55
N GLY A 54 -15.11 -21.96 12.91
CA GLY A 54 -14.55 -23.25 12.48
C GLY A 54 -13.39 -23.17 11.49
N THR A 55 -12.95 -21.97 11.07
CA THR A 55 -11.76 -21.81 10.22
C THR A 55 -10.46 -21.88 11.04
N ASN A 56 -9.40 -22.41 10.41
CA ASN A 56 -8.08 -22.49 11.01
C ASN A 56 -7.58 -21.07 11.39
N PRO A 57 -7.10 -20.85 12.64
CA PRO A 57 -6.63 -19.55 13.11
C PRO A 57 -5.52 -18.95 12.23
N VAL A 58 -4.65 -19.79 11.68
CA VAL A 58 -3.58 -19.36 10.76
C VAL A 58 -4.17 -18.76 9.48
N LEU A 59 -5.18 -19.42 8.89
CA LEU A 59 -5.83 -18.93 7.67
C LEU A 59 -6.52 -17.58 7.90
N ARG A 60 -7.21 -17.45 9.04
CA ARG A 60 -7.87 -16.21 9.44
C ARG A 60 -6.88 -15.05 9.55
N THR A 61 -5.76 -15.26 10.25
CA THR A 61 -4.72 -14.23 10.41
C THR A 61 -4.10 -13.85 9.07
N SER A 62 -3.85 -14.85 8.19
CA SER A 62 -3.29 -14.59 6.86
C SER A 62 -4.21 -13.75 5.98
N ILE A 63 -5.51 -13.99 6.00
CA ILE A 63 -6.50 -13.22 5.23
C ILE A 63 -6.62 -11.80 5.79
N ALA A 64 -6.68 -11.65 7.11
CA ALA A 64 -6.73 -10.34 7.76
C ALA A 64 -5.47 -9.50 7.47
N LEU A 65 -4.28 -10.13 7.47
CA LEU A 65 -3.04 -9.46 7.06
C LEU A 65 -3.07 -9.05 5.59
N ALA A 66 -3.59 -9.89 4.70
CA ALA A 66 -3.71 -9.56 3.29
C ALA A 66 -4.65 -8.36 3.08
N ASP A 67 -5.79 -8.30 3.81
CA ASP A 67 -6.70 -7.16 3.75
C ASP A 67 -6.01 -5.86 4.18
N ASP A 68 -5.33 -5.85 5.33
CA ASP A 68 -4.60 -4.68 5.81
C ASP A 68 -3.50 -4.24 4.82
N LEU A 69 -2.79 -5.18 4.20
CA LEU A 69 -1.76 -4.89 3.20
C LEU A 69 -2.35 -4.24 1.95
N PHE A 70 -3.41 -4.80 1.41
CA PHE A 70 -4.07 -4.22 0.23
C PHE A 70 -4.70 -2.87 0.54
N LEU A 71 -5.27 -2.70 1.72
CA LEU A 71 -5.82 -1.42 2.18
C LEU A 71 -4.71 -0.36 2.31
N ALA A 72 -3.59 -0.71 2.95
CA ALA A 72 -2.44 0.19 3.09
C ALA A 72 -1.89 0.64 1.73
N LEU A 73 -1.73 -0.30 0.79
CA LEU A 73 -1.29 0.00 -0.57
C LEU A 73 -2.30 0.87 -1.33
N ALA A 74 -3.60 0.60 -1.18
CA ALA A 74 -4.66 1.38 -1.83
C ALA A 74 -4.69 2.81 -1.31
N VAL A 75 -4.64 3.00 0.01
CA VAL A 75 -4.64 4.33 0.66
C VAL A 75 -3.39 5.11 0.27
N THR A 76 -2.20 4.48 0.33
CA THR A 76 -0.95 5.12 -0.08
C THR A 76 -1.01 5.55 -1.54
N ARG A 77 -1.47 4.67 -2.42
CA ARG A 77 -1.52 4.98 -3.85
C ARG A 77 -2.55 6.05 -4.18
N ALA A 78 -3.72 6.01 -3.54
CA ALA A 78 -4.76 7.04 -3.71
C ALA A 78 -4.30 8.39 -3.16
N GLY A 79 -3.64 8.42 -1.99
CA GLY A 79 -3.08 9.62 -1.41
C GLY A 79 -2.00 10.25 -2.29
N LEU A 80 -1.03 9.47 -2.75
CA LEU A 80 0.01 9.96 -3.65
C LEU A 80 -0.56 10.41 -5.00
N TRP A 81 -1.55 9.72 -5.54
CA TRP A 81 -2.27 10.15 -6.73
C TRP A 81 -2.91 11.52 -6.52
N LEU A 82 -3.60 11.72 -5.40
CA LEU A 82 -4.24 12.98 -5.08
C LEU A 82 -3.22 14.12 -4.94
N PHE A 83 -2.17 13.91 -4.15
CA PHE A 83 -1.19 14.96 -3.83
C PHE A 83 -0.19 15.22 -4.96
N LEU A 84 0.28 14.19 -5.66
CA LEU A 84 1.38 14.30 -6.61
C LEU A 84 0.95 14.26 -8.08
N GLU A 85 -0.28 13.89 -8.37
CA GLU A 85 -0.80 13.84 -9.74
C GLU A 85 -1.96 14.83 -9.94
N VAL A 86 -2.90 14.94 -8.98
CA VAL A 86 -4.05 15.84 -9.11
C VAL A 86 -3.70 17.28 -8.75
N LEU A 87 -3.02 17.53 -7.61
CA LEU A 87 -2.66 18.89 -7.22
C LEU A 87 -1.77 19.63 -8.24
N PRO A 88 -0.72 19.00 -8.82
CA PRO A 88 0.06 19.63 -9.88
C PRO A 88 -0.76 19.95 -11.14
N HIS A 89 -1.79 19.14 -11.45
CA HIS A 89 -2.68 19.40 -12.57
C HIS A 89 -3.38 20.77 -12.44
N TYR A 90 -3.72 21.17 -11.23
CA TYR A 90 -4.29 22.50 -10.93
C TYR A 90 -3.23 23.58 -10.68
N ARG A 91 -1.94 23.32 -10.98
CA ARG A 91 -0.82 24.24 -10.77
C ARG A 91 -0.62 24.70 -9.32
N VAL A 92 -1.13 23.94 -8.36
CA VAL A 92 -0.95 24.23 -6.93
C VAL A 92 0.47 23.89 -6.48
N ILE A 93 1.04 22.83 -7.04
CA ILE A 93 2.40 22.36 -6.74
C ILE A 93 3.13 22.12 -8.08
N GLY A 94 4.46 22.28 -8.08
CA GLY A 94 5.29 21.94 -9.24
C GLY A 94 5.25 20.44 -9.58
N VAL A 95 5.60 20.11 -10.83
CA VAL A 95 5.63 18.72 -11.30
C VAL A 95 6.71 17.94 -10.56
N VAL A 96 6.29 16.90 -9.83
CA VAL A 96 7.20 16.04 -9.09
C VAL A 96 7.78 14.95 -10.00
N PRO A 97 9.11 14.76 -10.05
CA PRO A 97 9.73 13.70 -10.82
C PRO A 97 9.17 12.31 -10.46
N LYS A 98 9.03 11.44 -11.47
CA LYS A 98 8.48 10.09 -11.29
C LYS A 98 9.26 9.30 -10.23
N ILE A 99 10.58 9.42 -10.19
CA ILE A 99 11.46 8.73 -9.24
C ILE A 99 11.09 9.07 -7.79
N ILE A 100 10.86 10.35 -7.50
CA ILE A 100 10.49 10.80 -6.15
C ILE A 100 9.12 10.23 -5.76
N ARG A 101 8.17 10.22 -6.67
CA ARG A 101 6.84 9.65 -6.45
C ARG A 101 6.90 8.14 -6.16
N ASP A 102 7.68 7.40 -6.96
CA ASP A 102 7.83 5.96 -6.80
C ASP A 102 8.58 5.64 -5.48
N LEU A 103 9.58 6.44 -5.12
CA LEU A 103 10.30 6.31 -3.84
C LEU A 103 9.39 6.58 -2.64
N LEU A 104 8.58 7.64 -2.69
CA LEU A 104 7.59 7.95 -1.66
C LEU A 104 6.55 6.83 -1.52
N PHE A 105 6.09 6.27 -2.65
CA PHE A 105 5.16 5.14 -2.62
C PHE A 105 5.76 3.94 -1.89
N VAL A 106 6.99 3.55 -2.23
CA VAL A 106 7.69 2.43 -1.57
C VAL A 106 7.90 2.71 -0.09
N LEU A 107 8.37 3.91 0.26
CA LEU A 107 8.66 4.27 1.65
C LEU A 107 7.39 4.28 2.52
N ILE A 108 6.33 4.96 2.07
CA ILE A 108 5.08 5.07 2.83
C ILE A 108 4.37 3.71 2.90
N SER A 109 4.33 2.95 1.80
CA SER A 109 3.70 1.63 1.81
C SER A 109 4.47 0.65 2.71
N ALA A 110 5.80 0.67 2.69
CA ALA A 110 6.62 -0.14 3.59
C ALA A 110 6.34 0.20 5.07
N LEU A 111 6.25 1.49 5.40
CA LEU A 111 5.93 1.94 6.75
C LEU A 111 4.54 1.43 7.21
N LEU A 112 3.52 1.55 6.35
CA LEU A 112 2.17 1.08 6.67
C LEU A 112 2.11 -0.45 6.81
N VAL A 113 2.83 -1.18 5.95
CA VAL A 113 2.95 -2.64 6.05
C VAL A 113 3.58 -3.04 7.40
N VAL A 114 4.65 -2.37 7.80
CA VAL A 114 5.32 -2.61 9.08
C VAL A 114 4.37 -2.38 10.26
N ILE A 115 3.61 -1.28 10.24
CA ILE A 115 2.62 -0.96 11.27
C ILE A 115 1.52 -2.03 11.32
N SER A 116 1.01 -2.48 10.17
CA SER A 116 -0.02 -3.53 10.09
C SER A 116 0.49 -4.87 10.64
N LEU A 117 1.72 -5.25 10.31
CA LEU A 117 2.36 -6.46 10.84
C LEU A 117 2.52 -6.40 12.36
N GLN A 118 2.94 -5.26 12.89
CA GLN A 118 3.08 -5.07 14.34
C GLN A 118 1.75 -5.23 15.07
N GLN A 119 0.69 -4.64 14.52
CA GLN A 119 -0.64 -4.66 15.15
C GLN A 119 -1.33 -6.02 15.09
N ARG A 120 -1.22 -6.73 13.98
CA ARG A 120 -1.95 -7.99 13.75
C ARG A 120 -1.15 -9.23 14.11
N ALA A 121 0.11 -9.27 13.71
CA ALA A 121 0.96 -10.46 13.89
C ALA A 121 1.78 -10.42 15.20
N GLN A 122 1.71 -9.32 15.97
CA GLN A 122 2.51 -9.10 17.19
C GLN A 122 4.01 -9.37 16.96
N VAL A 123 4.48 -9.07 15.74
CA VAL A 123 5.89 -9.24 15.38
C VAL A 123 6.70 -8.15 16.09
N ASP A 124 7.82 -8.52 16.66
CA ASP A 124 8.78 -7.56 17.22
C ASP A 124 9.47 -6.80 16.08
N VAL A 125 8.77 -5.76 15.60
CA VAL A 125 9.24 -4.89 14.51
C VAL A 125 10.46 -4.09 14.94
N VAL A 126 10.58 -3.74 16.23
CA VAL A 126 11.74 -3.01 16.77
C VAL A 126 13.00 -3.87 16.62
N GLY A 127 12.93 -5.15 16.96
CA GLY A 127 14.02 -6.09 16.75
C GLY A 127 14.39 -6.27 15.27
N LEU A 128 13.39 -6.34 14.39
CA LEU A 128 13.62 -6.41 12.94
C LEU A 128 14.28 -5.15 12.37
N ILE A 129 13.85 -3.97 12.81
CA ILE A 129 14.45 -2.69 12.39
C ILE A 129 15.88 -2.60 12.92
N ALA A 130 16.13 -2.95 14.16
CA ALA A 130 17.45 -2.92 14.76
C ALA A 130 18.43 -3.85 14.02
N THR A 131 18.03 -5.10 13.75
CA THR A 131 18.84 -6.06 12.99
C THR A 131 19.08 -5.61 11.56
N SER A 132 18.07 -5.01 10.90
CA SER A 132 18.21 -4.46 9.55
C SER A 132 19.17 -3.27 9.52
N ALA A 133 19.13 -2.39 10.52
CA ALA A 133 20.06 -1.26 10.64
C ALA A 133 21.51 -1.72 10.82
N VAL A 134 21.75 -2.72 11.67
CA VAL A 134 23.07 -3.33 11.84
C VAL A 134 23.56 -3.97 10.54
N LEU A 135 22.70 -4.75 9.87
CA LEU A 135 23.05 -5.37 8.59
C LEU A 135 23.37 -4.32 7.52
N THR A 136 22.59 -3.25 7.45
CA THR A 136 22.83 -2.14 6.50
C THR A 136 24.15 -1.43 6.79
N ALA A 137 24.49 -1.22 8.07
CA ALA A 137 25.76 -0.64 8.46
C ALA A 137 26.94 -1.54 8.06
N ILE A 138 26.85 -2.85 8.29
CA ILE A 138 27.88 -3.82 7.89
C ILE A 138 28.06 -3.83 6.37
N LEU A 139 26.95 -3.89 5.62
CA LEU A 139 26.99 -3.85 4.15
C LEU A 139 27.55 -2.53 3.63
N GLY A 140 27.20 -1.40 4.27
CA GLY A 140 27.74 -0.09 3.94
C GLY A 140 29.26 0.00 4.16
N LEU A 141 29.75 -0.53 5.27
CA LEU A 141 31.19 -0.61 5.53
C LEU A 141 31.90 -1.53 4.53
N ALA A 142 31.32 -2.70 4.24
CA ALA A 142 31.88 -3.63 3.26
C ALA A 142 31.89 -3.06 1.81
N ALA A 143 30.96 -2.19 1.49
CA ALA A 143 30.89 -1.53 0.17
C ALA A 143 31.81 -0.32 0.03
N GLN A 144 32.41 0.20 1.12
CA GLN A 144 33.25 1.41 1.05
C GLN A 144 34.49 1.24 0.17
N GLU A 145 35.19 0.11 0.27
CA GLU A 145 36.39 -0.15 -0.53
C GLU A 145 36.09 -0.27 -2.04
N PRO A 146 35.10 -1.13 -2.48
CA PRO A 146 34.73 -1.20 -3.89
C PRO A 146 34.25 0.14 -4.46
N LEU A 147 33.48 0.92 -3.69
CA LEU A 147 33.01 2.23 -4.13
C LEU A 147 34.13 3.24 -4.27
N LYS A 148 35.11 3.21 -3.35
CA LYS A 148 36.30 4.08 -3.42
C LYS A 148 37.12 3.77 -4.68
N ASP A 149 37.34 2.50 -4.98
CA ASP A 149 38.07 2.06 -6.18
C ASP A 149 37.36 2.45 -7.48
N LEU A 150 36.01 2.37 -7.48
CA LEU A 150 35.19 2.77 -8.64
C LEU A 150 35.23 4.28 -8.91
N ILE A 151 35.33 5.11 -7.86
CA ILE A 151 35.38 6.58 -7.98
C ILE A 151 36.78 7.08 -8.35
N LEU A 152 37.84 6.35 -7.96
CA LEU A 152 39.22 6.75 -8.17
C LEU A 152 39.83 6.18 -9.48
N SER A 153 39.11 5.32 -10.18
CA SER A 153 39.49 4.79 -11.51
C SER A 153 38.86 5.62 -12.64
#